data_01b468155e1d0b97d10cdc8816bf74e6
#
_entry.id   01b468155e1d0b97d10cdc8816bf74e6
#
_cell.length_a   1.000
_cell.length_b   1.000
_cell.length_c   1.000
_cell.angle_alpha   90.00
_cell.angle_beta   90.00
_cell.angle_gamma   90.00
#
_symmetry.space_group_name_H-M   'P 1'
#
loop_
_entity.id
_entity.type
_entity.pdbx_description
1 polymer ?
#
loop_
_entity_poly.entity_id
_entity_poly.type
_entity_poly.pdbx_seq_one_letter_code
_entity_poly.pdbx_strand_id
1 'polypeptide(L)'
;MLSLHDLLSRRARGIPVTKLLVTINLLVFVAMLVGGAGLWHSSNSVQLAWGANFGPATQDGEWWRLGTALFLHFGIIHLSLNLWALWDGGQLVERMYGPVRFIVIYFSSGLAGNLLSLVANKGLAISGGASGAIFGIYGALLVFLWYERHNLHPQDFRWFFWGAAGFAIASLFLGFVITGIDNAAHIGGFLAGTLGGVMFTPVAESIPRVARNRMVAGGAFAIGIAVLISHTPAPAYR
;
A
#
# COMPACT_ATOMS: atom_id res chain seq x y z
N MET A 1 15.91 -23.73 12.99
CA MET A 1 14.92 -22.69 12.70
C MET A 1 15.35 -21.42 13.40
N LEU A 2 15.24 -20.28 12.74
CA LEU A 2 15.65 -18.98 13.27
C LEU A 2 14.42 -18.27 13.87
N SER A 3 14.64 -17.43 14.89
CA SER A 3 13.61 -16.44 15.23
C SER A 3 13.48 -15.42 14.10
N LEU A 4 12.32 -14.77 13.99
CA LEU A 4 12.16 -13.68 13.01
C LEU A 4 13.17 -12.56 13.29
N HIS A 5 13.44 -12.26 14.55
CA HIS A 5 14.45 -11.29 14.96
C HIS A 5 15.84 -11.64 14.40
N ASP A 6 16.29 -12.90 14.54
CA ASP A 6 17.59 -13.35 14.03
C ASP A 6 17.65 -13.27 12.51
N LEU A 7 16.55 -13.62 11.81
CA LEU A 7 16.48 -13.53 10.37
C LEU A 7 16.61 -12.06 9.89
N LEU A 8 15.94 -11.15 10.56
CA LEU A 8 15.95 -9.71 10.20
C LEU A 8 17.28 -9.04 10.56
N SER A 9 17.92 -9.42 11.67
CA SER A 9 19.22 -8.87 12.08
C SER A 9 20.34 -9.16 11.08
N ARG A 10 20.21 -10.24 10.31
CA ARG A 10 21.15 -10.64 9.26
C ARG A 10 20.96 -9.88 7.93
N ARG A 11 19.83 -9.16 7.75
CA ARG A 11 19.47 -8.53 6.46
C ARG A 11 19.77 -7.03 6.43
N ALA A 12 18.98 -6.23 7.07
CA ALA A 12 19.15 -4.76 7.03
C ALA A 12 19.15 -4.18 8.44
N ARG A 13 20.11 -3.28 8.72
CA ARG A 13 20.26 -2.66 10.05
C ARG A 13 19.41 -1.41 10.26
N GLY A 14 18.79 -0.86 9.22
CA GLY A 14 18.03 0.40 9.30
C GLY A 14 16.70 0.33 8.57
N ILE A 15 15.86 1.32 8.83
CA ILE A 15 14.54 1.51 8.22
C ILE A 15 14.39 2.96 7.73
N PRO A 16 15.33 3.49 6.89
CA PRO A 16 15.33 4.89 6.51
C PRO A 16 14.08 5.29 5.70
N VAL A 17 13.58 4.39 4.86
CA VAL A 17 12.42 4.69 4.00
C VAL A 17 11.13 4.72 4.80
N THR A 18 10.92 3.77 5.72
CA THR A 18 9.76 3.79 6.63
C THR A 18 9.72 5.10 7.43
N LYS A 19 10.87 5.52 8.00
CA LYS A 19 10.97 6.79 8.71
C LYS A 19 10.66 7.98 7.80
N LEU A 20 11.21 8.00 6.59
CA LEU A 20 10.97 9.06 5.61
C LEU A 20 9.49 9.15 5.24
N LEU A 21 8.83 8.03 4.94
CA LEU A 21 7.42 7.99 4.59
C LEU A 21 6.53 8.47 5.75
N VAL A 22 6.82 8.03 6.98
CA VAL A 22 6.13 8.53 8.19
C VAL A 22 6.29 10.03 8.31
N THR A 23 7.52 10.55 8.16
CA THR A 23 7.81 11.98 8.26
C THR A 23 7.09 12.77 7.17
N ILE A 24 7.09 12.32 5.91
CA ILE A 24 6.39 12.99 4.81
C ILE A 24 4.89 13.06 5.09
N ASN A 25 4.26 11.96 5.52
CA ASN A 25 2.84 11.96 5.86
C ASN A 25 2.49 12.95 6.98
N LEU A 26 3.32 13.03 8.02
CA LEU A 26 3.17 14.01 9.09
C LEU A 26 3.30 15.46 8.58
N LEU A 27 4.33 15.74 7.79
CA LEU A 27 4.58 17.08 7.24
C LEU A 27 3.46 17.53 6.29
N VAL A 28 3.00 16.63 5.41
CA VAL A 28 1.87 16.93 4.51
C VAL A 28 0.61 17.20 5.33
N PHE A 29 0.31 16.40 6.35
CA PHE A 29 -0.86 16.64 7.19
C PHE A 29 -0.79 17.97 7.93
N VAL A 30 0.37 18.32 8.50
CA VAL A 30 0.57 19.64 9.14
C VAL A 30 0.39 20.78 8.12
N ALA A 31 0.95 20.64 6.91
CA ALA A 31 0.77 21.61 5.85
C ALA A 31 -0.71 21.77 5.45
N MET A 32 -1.45 20.64 5.37
CA MET A 32 -2.90 20.67 5.12
C MET A 32 -3.67 21.40 6.21
N LEU A 33 -3.31 21.20 7.50
CA LEU A 33 -3.92 21.94 8.62
C LEU A 33 -3.69 23.44 8.50
N VAL A 34 -2.47 23.86 8.17
CA VAL A 34 -2.13 25.28 7.92
C VAL A 34 -2.90 25.81 6.71
N GLY A 35 -3.12 24.97 5.71
CA GLY A 35 -3.91 25.27 4.50
C GLY A 35 -5.43 25.18 4.68
N GLY A 36 -5.93 25.08 5.92
CA GLY A 36 -7.37 25.11 6.22
C GLY A 36 -8.06 23.75 6.33
N ALA A 37 -7.33 22.65 6.36
CA ALA A 37 -7.91 21.34 6.65
C ALA A 37 -8.36 21.25 8.11
N GLY A 38 -9.50 20.58 8.34
CA GLY A 38 -9.95 20.30 9.71
C GLY A 38 -9.12 19.21 10.38
N LEU A 39 -8.81 19.38 11.66
CA LEU A 39 -8.04 18.39 12.43
C LEU A 39 -8.76 17.03 12.51
N TRP A 40 -10.04 17.03 12.81
CA TRP A 40 -10.84 15.81 12.96
C TRP A 40 -11.40 15.30 11.64
N HIS A 41 -11.79 16.23 10.77
CA HIS A 41 -12.32 15.93 9.46
C HIS A 41 -11.99 17.03 8.46
N SER A 42 -11.33 16.69 7.38
CA SER A 42 -11.03 17.59 6.26
C SER A 42 -12.12 17.45 5.19
N SER A 43 -12.63 18.59 4.69
CA SER A 43 -13.63 18.59 3.63
C SER A 43 -13.10 18.06 2.30
N ASN A 44 -13.98 17.54 1.48
CA ASN A 44 -13.66 17.06 0.13
C ASN A 44 -13.02 18.15 -0.75
N SER A 45 -13.46 19.41 -0.62
CA SER A 45 -12.90 20.54 -1.35
C SER A 45 -11.42 20.78 -1.02
N VAL A 46 -11.05 20.71 0.26
CA VAL A 46 -9.65 20.79 0.70
C VAL A 46 -8.85 19.60 0.18
N GLN A 47 -9.40 18.38 0.29
CA GLN A 47 -8.72 17.18 -0.22
C GLN A 47 -8.44 17.26 -1.73
N LEU A 48 -9.42 17.74 -2.52
CA LEU A 48 -9.26 17.95 -3.96
C LEU A 48 -8.22 19.02 -4.29
N ALA A 49 -8.22 20.12 -3.55
CA ALA A 49 -7.23 21.20 -3.73
C ALA A 49 -5.80 20.72 -3.44
N TRP A 50 -5.64 19.77 -2.50
CA TRP A 50 -4.34 19.17 -2.17
C TRP A 50 -3.96 17.98 -3.05
N GLY A 51 -4.80 17.56 -3.99
CA GLY A 51 -4.48 16.52 -4.97
C GLY A 51 -4.97 15.11 -4.61
N ALA A 52 -6.13 15.02 -3.94
CA ALA A 52 -6.82 13.74 -3.76
C ALA A 52 -7.17 13.10 -5.10
N ASN A 53 -7.17 11.77 -5.15
CA ASN A 53 -7.57 11.01 -6.31
C ASN A 53 -9.09 11.17 -6.53
N PHE A 54 -9.46 11.65 -7.71
CA PHE A 54 -10.85 11.89 -8.09
C PHE A 54 -10.98 11.74 -9.61
N GLY A 55 -11.88 10.88 -10.06
CA GLY A 55 -11.97 10.48 -11.46
C GLY A 55 -12.01 11.64 -12.46
N PRO A 56 -12.94 12.60 -12.34
CA PRO A 56 -13.02 13.71 -13.26
C PRO A 56 -11.72 14.49 -13.42
N ALA A 57 -11.02 14.79 -12.32
CA ALA A 57 -9.76 15.53 -12.37
C ALA A 57 -8.60 14.64 -12.85
N THR A 58 -8.51 13.42 -12.33
CA THR A 58 -7.41 12.49 -12.67
C THR A 58 -7.44 12.14 -14.16
N GLN A 59 -8.61 11.90 -14.73
CA GLN A 59 -8.80 11.52 -16.13
C GLN A 59 -8.69 12.69 -17.11
N ASP A 60 -8.97 13.91 -16.63
CA ASP A 60 -8.79 15.14 -17.41
C ASP A 60 -7.31 15.64 -17.46
N GLY A 61 -6.39 14.73 -17.14
CA GLY A 61 -4.95 14.94 -17.28
C GLY A 61 -4.19 15.07 -15.96
N GLU A 62 -4.86 15.14 -14.79
CA GLU A 62 -4.18 15.29 -13.50
C GLU A 62 -3.78 13.93 -12.91
N TRP A 63 -3.13 13.07 -13.70
CA TRP A 63 -2.67 11.73 -13.29
C TRP A 63 -1.71 11.73 -12.10
N TRP A 64 -1.05 12.86 -11.83
CA TRP A 64 -0.22 13.05 -10.65
C TRP A 64 -1.00 12.84 -9.33
N ARG A 65 -2.33 12.99 -9.35
CA ARG A 65 -3.22 12.73 -8.21
C ARG A 65 -3.14 11.30 -7.70
N LEU A 66 -2.84 10.33 -8.57
CA LEU A 66 -2.62 8.95 -8.14
C LEU A 66 -1.46 8.85 -7.13
N GLY A 67 -0.45 9.70 -7.27
CA GLY A 67 0.72 9.75 -6.37
C GLY A 67 0.49 10.62 -5.14
N THR A 68 0.00 11.84 -5.31
CA THR A 68 -0.20 12.79 -4.20
C THR A 68 -1.25 12.31 -3.20
N ALA A 69 -2.30 11.65 -3.67
CA ALA A 69 -3.33 11.07 -2.82
C ALA A 69 -2.78 10.13 -1.75
N LEU A 70 -1.63 9.45 -1.99
CA LEU A 70 -0.99 8.55 -1.03
C LEU A 70 -0.57 9.22 0.28
N PHE A 71 -0.48 10.55 0.30
CA PHE A 71 0.00 11.33 1.45
C PHE A 71 -1.08 12.17 2.11
N LEU A 72 -2.31 12.18 1.57
CA LEU A 72 -3.40 13.00 2.08
C LEU A 72 -4.25 12.24 3.09
N HIS A 73 -4.62 12.90 4.19
CA HIS A 73 -5.41 12.26 5.23
C HIS A 73 -6.63 13.13 5.61
N PHE A 74 -7.79 12.48 5.75
CA PHE A 74 -9.07 13.14 6.01
C PHE A 74 -9.27 13.58 7.46
N GLY A 75 -8.30 13.36 8.34
CA GLY A 75 -8.29 13.77 9.74
C GLY A 75 -7.27 13.02 10.56
N ILE A 76 -7.10 13.44 11.81
CA ILE A 76 -6.04 12.93 12.71
C ILE A 76 -6.18 11.43 13.02
N ILE A 77 -7.40 10.90 13.14
CA ILE A 77 -7.63 9.48 13.38
C ILE A 77 -7.17 8.66 12.18
N HIS A 78 -7.54 9.09 10.96
CA HIS A 78 -7.12 8.43 9.72
C HIS A 78 -5.59 8.44 9.57
N LEU A 79 -4.95 9.59 9.81
CA LEU A 79 -3.48 9.69 9.81
C LEU A 79 -2.86 8.75 10.85
N SER A 80 -3.34 8.78 12.09
CA SER A 80 -2.74 7.98 13.18
C SER A 80 -2.80 6.49 12.92
N LEU A 81 -3.92 5.99 12.42
CA LEU A 81 -4.07 4.57 12.04
C LEU A 81 -3.13 4.19 10.88
N ASN A 82 -3.01 5.05 9.87
CA ASN A 82 -2.09 4.83 8.76
C ASN A 82 -0.62 4.84 9.23
N LEU A 83 -0.22 5.81 10.06
CA LEU A 83 1.14 5.91 10.56
C LEU A 83 1.50 4.72 11.46
N TRP A 84 0.56 4.28 12.30
CA TRP A 84 0.75 3.08 13.11
C TRP A 84 0.97 1.84 12.24
N ALA A 85 0.10 1.60 11.26
CA ALA A 85 0.21 0.44 10.39
C ALA A 85 1.45 0.52 9.47
N LEU A 86 1.79 1.71 8.97
CA LEU A 86 3.01 1.94 8.20
C LEU A 86 4.27 1.71 9.05
N TRP A 87 4.26 2.14 10.31
CA TRP A 87 5.38 1.90 11.22
C TRP A 87 5.53 0.41 11.52
N ASP A 88 4.44 -0.28 11.87
CA ASP A 88 4.46 -1.69 12.23
C ASP A 88 4.87 -2.59 11.05
N GLY A 89 4.10 -2.56 9.95
CA GLY A 89 4.38 -3.38 8.77
C GLY A 89 5.58 -2.92 7.97
N GLY A 90 5.77 -1.59 7.83
CA GLY A 90 6.81 -0.99 7.01
C GLY A 90 8.21 -1.35 7.47
N GLN A 91 8.49 -1.25 8.79
CA GLN A 91 9.81 -1.62 9.31
C GLN A 91 10.16 -3.09 9.09
N LEU A 92 9.17 -3.98 9.12
CA LEU A 92 9.39 -5.41 8.85
C LEU A 92 9.71 -5.61 7.37
N VAL A 93 8.88 -5.08 6.48
CA VAL A 93 9.01 -5.29 5.04
C VAL A 93 10.26 -4.59 4.49
N GLU A 94 10.60 -3.39 4.98
CA GLU A 94 11.84 -2.73 4.58
C GLU A 94 13.08 -3.55 4.97
N ARG A 95 13.11 -4.15 6.17
CA ARG A 95 14.20 -5.06 6.57
C ARG A 95 14.23 -6.35 5.75
N MET A 96 13.07 -6.88 5.39
CA MET A 96 12.94 -8.12 4.61
C MET A 96 13.39 -7.95 3.17
N TYR A 97 12.96 -6.89 2.50
CA TYR A 97 13.17 -6.67 1.06
C TYR A 97 14.30 -5.70 0.75
N GLY A 98 14.73 -4.90 1.73
CA GLY A 98 15.64 -3.78 1.55
C GLY A 98 14.94 -2.51 1.09
N PRO A 99 15.57 -1.32 1.25
CA PRO A 99 14.92 -0.02 1.05
C PRO A 99 14.42 0.21 -0.39
N VAL A 100 15.18 -0.19 -1.39
CA VAL A 100 14.82 0.04 -2.81
C VAL A 100 13.57 -0.76 -3.19
N ARG A 101 13.54 -2.07 -2.88
CA ARG A 101 12.38 -2.92 -3.19
C ARG A 101 11.16 -2.49 -2.38
N PHE A 102 11.36 -2.06 -1.14
CA PHE A 102 10.30 -1.53 -0.28
C PHE A 102 9.64 -0.29 -0.89
N ILE A 103 10.43 0.68 -1.39
CA ILE A 103 9.91 1.86 -2.11
C ILE A 103 9.06 1.42 -3.32
N VAL A 104 9.57 0.49 -4.13
CA VAL A 104 8.85 0.02 -5.31
C VAL A 104 7.53 -0.64 -4.92
N ILE A 105 7.53 -1.52 -3.89
CA ILE A 105 6.31 -2.17 -3.39
C ILE A 105 5.32 -1.10 -2.89
N TYR A 106 5.76 -0.15 -2.08
CA TYR A 106 4.92 0.90 -1.51
C TYR A 106 4.21 1.71 -2.60
N PHE A 107 4.98 2.30 -3.51
CA PHE A 107 4.41 3.17 -4.54
C PHE A 107 3.59 2.40 -5.58
N SER A 108 4.07 1.25 -6.06
CA SER A 108 3.30 0.45 -7.02
C SER A 108 1.96 -0.03 -6.44
N SER A 109 1.95 -0.39 -5.17
CA SER A 109 0.72 -0.78 -4.47
C SER A 109 -0.25 0.37 -4.29
N GLY A 110 0.25 1.53 -3.88
CA GLY A 110 -0.59 2.72 -3.72
C GLY A 110 -1.18 3.20 -5.06
N LEU A 111 -0.37 3.24 -6.11
CA LEU A 111 -0.83 3.61 -7.45
C LEU A 111 -1.86 2.61 -8.01
N ALA A 112 -1.61 1.31 -7.88
CA ALA A 112 -2.55 0.27 -8.29
C ALA A 112 -3.86 0.32 -7.49
N GLY A 113 -3.78 0.61 -6.19
CA GLY A 113 -4.94 0.84 -5.34
C GLY A 113 -5.78 2.03 -5.83
N ASN A 114 -5.15 3.16 -6.07
CA ASN A 114 -5.83 4.35 -6.58
C ASN A 114 -6.43 4.14 -7.99
N LEU A 115 -5.78 3.38 -8.86
CA LEU A 115 -6.34 2.99 -10.15
C LEU A 115 -7.57 2.09 -9.99
N LEU A 116 -7.50 1.08 -9.13
CA LEU A 116 -8.67 0.22 -8.88
C LEU A 116 -9.83 1.02 -8.26
N SER A 117 -9.53 1.97 -7.39
CA SER A 117 -10.54 2.89 -6.85
C SER A 117 -11.27 3.66 -7.95
N LEU A 118 -10.54 4.21 -8.91
CA LEU A 118 -11.15 4.93 -10.05
C LEU A 118 -12.12 4.04 -10.84
N VAL A 119 -11.71 2.80 -11.11
CA VAL A 119 -12.54 1.84 -11.87
C VAL A 119 -13.75 1.40 -11.06
N ALA A 120 -13.55 0.94 -9.83
CA ALA A 120 -14.60 0.35 -9.01
C ALA A 120 -15.66 1.37 -8.57
N ASN A 121 -15.24 2.60 -8.27
CA ASN A 121 -16.12 3.69 -7.85
C ASN A 121 -16.58 4.56 -9.03
N LYS A 122 -16.35 4.13 -10.27
CA LYS A 122 -16.70 4.89 -11.50
C LYS A 122 -16.17 6.33 -11.49
N GLY A 123 -15.04 6.56 -10.85
CA GLY A 123 -14.41 7.85 -10.68
C GLY A 123 -15.10 8.81 -9.70
N LEU A 124 -16.19 8.43 -9.04
CA LEU A 124 -16.97 9.34 -8.20
C LEU A 124 -16.45 9.48 -6.77
N ALA A 125 -15.62 8.56 -6.30
CA ALA A 125 -15.03 8.65 -4.98
C ALA A 125 -13.87 9.65 -4.95
N ILE A 126 -13.80 10.45 -3.89
CA ILE A 126 -12.61 11.24 -3.55
C ILE A 126 -11.80 10.41 -2.58
N SER A 127 -10.65 9.95 -3.03
CA SER A 127 -9.81 9.00 -2.29
C SER A 127 -8.45 9.61 -1.95
N GLY A 128 -7.97 9.29 -0.75
CA GLY A 128 -6.65 9.69 -0.27
C GLY A 128 -6.28 8.93 0.99
N GLY A 129 -4.98 8.70 1.16
CA GLY A 129 -4.41 7.99 2.29
C GLY A 129 -3.30 7.03 1.87
N ALA A 130 -2.38 6.77 2.78
CA ALA A 130 -1.32 5.78 2.59
C ALA A 130 -1.84 4.34 2.59
N SER A 131 -3.13 4.12 2.92
CA SER A 131 -3.69 2.81 3.25
C SER A 131 -3.59 1.81 2.09
N GLY A 132 -3.81 2.20 0.84
CA GLY A 132 -3.61 1.32 -0.32
C GLY A 132 -2.19 0.77 -0.41
N ALA A 133 -1.18 1.64 -0.22
CA ALA A 133 0.22 1.23 -0.16
C ALA A 133 0.52 0.35 1.08
N ILE A 134 -0.08 0.66 2.22
CA ILE A 134 0.05 -0.12 3.46
C ILE A 134 -0.52 -1.53 3.27
N PHE A 135 -1.69 -1.66 2.67
CA PHE A 135 -2.23 -2.97 2.31
C PHE A 135 -1.28 -3.77 1.42
N GLY A 136 -0.59 -3.09 0.49
CA GLY A 136 0.46 -3.71 -0.31
C GLY A 136 1.66 -4.18 0.51
N ILE A 137 2.08 -3.39 1.51
CA ILE A 137 3.12 -3.80 2.47
C ILE A 137 2.70 -5.10 3.18
N TYR A 138 1.46 -5.19 3.66
CA TYR A 138 0.97 -6.40 4.33
C TYR A 138 0.85 -7.59 3.36
N GLY A 139 0.47 -7.36 2.09
CA GLY A 139 0.52 -8.38 1.04
C GLY A 139 1.93 -8.95 0.83
N ALA A 140 2.93 -8.07 0.71
CA ALA A 140 4.34 -8.46 0.58
C ALA A 140 4.87 -9.17 1.84
N LEU A 141 4.45 -8.73 3.04
CA LEU A 141 4.80 -9.36 4.31
C LEU A 141 4.32 -10.82 4.35
N LEU A 142 3.07 -11.06 3.99
CA LEU A 142 2.51 -12.42 3.96
C LEU A 142 3.27 -13.32 2.98
N VAL A 143 3.63 -12.80 1.80
CA VAL A 143 4.44 -13.53 0.82
C VAL A 143 5.81 -13.90 1.39
N PHE A 144 6.50 -12.94 2.00
CA PHE A 144 7.81 -13.21 2.59
C PHE A 144 7.73 -14.29 3.67
N LEU A 145 6.81 -14.14 4.61
CA LEU A 145 6.62 -15.11 5.69
C LEU A 145 6.28 -16.50 5.15
N TRP A 146 5.48 -16.58 4.10
CA TRP A 146 5.15 -17.85 3.45
C TRP A 146 6.36 -18.53 2.79
N TYR A 147 7.24 -17.76 2.14
CA TYR A 147 8.47 -18.31 1.56
C TYR A 147 9.46 -18.77 2.65
N GLU A 148 9.55 -18.04 3.75
CA GLU A 148 10.47 -18.35 4.86
C GLU A 148 9.87 -19.30 5.91
N ARG A 149 8.63 -19.78 5.75
CA ARG A 149 7.90 -20.56 6.78
C ARG A 149 8.62 -21.79 7.31
N HIS A 150 9.49 -22.41 6.50
CA HIS A 150 10.26 -23.58 6.89
C HIS A 150 11.59 -23.21 7.57
N ASN A 151 12.04 -21.97 7.45
CA ASN A 151 13.24 -21.45 8.07
C ASN A 151 12.95 -20.77 9.41
N LEU A 152 11.72 -20.29 9.58
CA LEU A 152 11.26 -19.61 10.80
C LEU A 152 10.80 -20.60 11.88
N HIS A 153 10.95 -20.19 13.14
CA HIS A 153 10.32 -20.90 14.24
C HIS A 153 8.78 -20.93 14.04
N PRO A 154 8.09 -22.09 14.23
CA PRO A 154 6.67 -22.21 13.91
C PRO A 154 5.77 -21.23 14.66
N GLN A 155 6.16 -20.83 15.87
CA GLN A 155 5.43 -19.88 16.69
C GLN A 155 5.53 -18.47 16.11
N ASP A 156 6.73 -18.03 15.69
CA ASP A 156 6.95 -16.73 15.06
C ASP A 156 6.20 -16.66 13.72
N PHE A 157 6.31 -17.71 12.89
CA PHE A 157 5.54 -17.77 11.64
C PHE A 157 4.05 -17.57 11.89
N ARG A 158 3.45 -18.35 12.81
CA ARG A 158 2.02 -18.24 13.11
C ARG A 158 1.64 -16.86 13.63
N TRP A 159 2.42 -16.31 14.55
CA TRP A 159 2.14 -15.00 15.15
C TRP A 159 2.15 -13.89 14.10
N PHE A 160 3.23 -13.77 13.33
CA PHE A 160 3.36 -12.71 12.34
C PHE A 160 2.46 -12.91 11.12
N PHE A 161 2.32 -14.15 10.62
CA PHE A 161 1.48 -14.43 9.45
C PHE A 161 0.00 -14.18 9.75
N TRP A 162 -0.52 -14.75 10.83
CA TRP A 162 -1.92 -14.56 11.17
C TRP A 162 -2.21 -13.18 11.74
N GLY A 163 -1.25 -12.51 12.37
CA GLY A 163 -1.35 -11.10 12.76
C GLY A 163 -1.51 -10.20 11.53
N ALA A 164 -0.65 -10.37 10.53
CA ALA A 164 -0.72 -9.61 9.27
C ALA A 164 -2.00 -9.90 8.47
N ALA A 165 -2.39 -11.18 8.36
CA ALA A 165 -3.63 -11.58 7.70
C ALA A 165 -4.86 -11.05 8.44
N GLY A 166 -4.88 -11.17 9.78
CA GLY A 166 -5.95 -10.65 10.61
C GLY A 166 -6.11 -9.14 10.50
N PHE A 167 -5.01 -8.39 10.50
CA PHE A 167 -5.03 -6.95 10.26
C PHE A 167 -5.68 -6.62 8.92
N ALA A 168 -5.23 -7.26 7.82
CA ALA A 168 -5.77 -7.00 6.49
C ALA A 168 -7.26 -7.34 6.40
N ILE A 169 -7.67 -8.49 6.92
CA ILE A 169 -9.07 -8.92 6.92
C ILE A 169 -9.95 -7.98 7.78
N ALA A 170 -9.52 -7.67 8.99
CA ALA A 170 -10.27 -6.79 9.89
C ALA A 170 -10.41 -5.37 9.31
N SER A 171 -9.34 -4.84 8.72
CA SER A 171 -9.35 -3.51 8.09
C SER A 171 -10.27 -3.46 6.86
N LEU A 172 -10.28 -4.52 6.01
CA LEU A 172 -11.24 -4.65 4.91
C LEU A 172 -12.67 -4.75 5.41
N PHE A 173 -12.91 -5.56 6.44
CA PHE A 173 -14.24 -5.67 7.04
C PHE A 173 -14.74 -4.33 7.58
N LEU A 174 -13.89 -3.60 8.30
CA LEU A 174 -14.23 -2.24 8.77
C LEU A 174 -14.55 -1.29 7.61
N GLY A 175 -13.86 -1.42 6.49
CA GLY A 175 -14.14 -0.63 5.29
C GLY A 175 -15.49 -0.93 4.61
N PHE A 176 -16.11 -2.07 4.89
CA PHE A 176 -17.51 -2.33 4.48
C PHE A 176 -18.53 -1.78 5.47
N VAL A 177 -18.15 -1.60 6.74
CA VAL A 177 -19.05 -1.10 7.80
C VAL A 177 -18.98 0.40 7.94
N ILE A 178 -17.79 0.99 7.79
CA ILE A 178 -17.54 2.42 7.97
C ILE A 178 -17.57 3.10 6.60
N THR A 179 -18.52 4.02 6.42
CA THR A 179 -18.61 4.82 5.19
C THR A 179 -17.39 5.73 5.03
N GLY A 180 -16.95 5.91 3.78
CA GLY A 180 -15.79 6.76 3.45
C GLY A 180 -14.45 6.03 3.43
N ILE A 181 -14.40 4.72 3.74
CA ILE A 181 -13.20 3.90 3.54
C ILE A 181 -13.23 3.31 2.12
N ASP A 182 -12.14 3.49 1.40
CA ASP A 182 -12.00 3.04 0.01
C ASP A 182 -11.44 1.60 -0.05
N ASN A 183 -12.33 0.62 0.07
CA ASN A 183 -11.97 -0.79 -0.01
C ASN A 183 -11.40 -1.19 -1.38
N ALA A 184 -11.77 -0.51 -2.46
CA ALA A 184 -11.19 -0.79 -3.77
C ALA A 184 -9.69 -0.44 -3.79
N ALA A 185 -9.31 0.71 -3.21
CA ALA A 185 -7.91 1.07 -3.04
C ALA A 185 -7.15 0.05 -2.17
N HIS A 186 -7.77 -0.44 -1.10
CA HIS A 186 -7.16 -1.46 -0.22
C HIS A 186 -6.92 -2.78 -0.96
N ILE A 187 -7.92 -3.29 -1.68
CA ILE A 187 -7.83 -4.55 -2.44
C ILE A 187 -6.78 -4.42 -3.55
N GLY A 188 -6.82 -3.33 -4.33
CA GLY A 188 -5.86 -3.08 -5.40
C GLY A 188 -4.42 -3.02 -4.88
N GLY A 189 -4.22 -2.30 -3.77
CA GLY A 189 -2.93 -2.21 -3.10
C GLY A 189 -2.44 -3.57 -2.59
N PHE A 190 -3.30 -4.33 -1.92
CA PHE A 190 -2.97 -5.66 -1.41
C PHE A 190 -2.55 -6.62 -2.51
N LEU A 191 -3.30 -6.69 -3.61
CA LEU A 191 -2.98 -7.54 -4.74
C LEU A 191 -1.66 -7.15 -5.39
N ALA A 192 -1.46 -5.85 -5.66
CA ALA A 192 -0.22 -5.35 -6.24
C ALA A 192 0.99 -5.61 -5.32
N GLY A 193 0.84 -5.40 -4.02
CA GLY A 193 1.89 -5.68 -3.04
C GLY A 193 2.20 -7.17 -2.90
N THR A 194 1.19 -8.03 -2.99
CA THR A 194 1.37 -9.49 -3.03
C THR A 194 2.19 -9.90 -4.26
N LEU A 195 1.86 -9.38 -5.44
CA LEU A 195 2.62 -9.62 -6.68
C LEU A 195 4.05 -9.07 -6.56
N GLY A 196 4.21 -7.85 -6.06
CA GLY A 196 5.52 -7.25 -5.76
C GLY A 196 6.33 -8.08 -4.77
N GLY A 197 5.66 -8.61 -3.74
CA GLY A 197 6.26 -9.55 -2.78
C GLY A 197 6.84 -10.78 -3.45
N VAL A 198 6.10 -11.40 -4.38
CA VAL A 198 6.58 -12.55 -5.16
C VAL A 198 7.73 -12.16 -6.08
N MET A 199 7.62 -11.02 -6.78
CA MET A 199 8.64 -10.54 -7.71
C MET A 199 9.98 -10.25 -7.02
N PHE A 200 9.93 -9.60 -5.86
CA PHE A 200 11.11 -9.07 -5.18
C PHE A 200 11.58 -9.90 -3.99
N THR A 201 10.92 -11.03 -3.68
CA THR A 201 11.32 -11.87 -2.55
C THR A 201 12.80 -12.22 -2.62
N PRO A 202 13.59 -12.00 -1.55
CA PRO A 202 15.04 -12.23 -1.55
C PRO A 202 15.42 -13.69 -1.29
N VAL A 203 14.73 -14.61 -1.96
CA VAL A 203 15.05 -16.05 -1.95
C VAL A 203 15.98 -16.36 -3.12
N ALA A 204 16.85 -17.37 -2.96
CA ALA A 204 17.86 -17.73 -3.95
C ALA A 204 17.25 -17.98 -5.35
N GLU A 205 17.82 -17.33 -6.36
CA GLU A 205 17.36 -17.41 -7.76
C GLU A 205 17.60 -18.78 -8.40
N SER A 206 18.46 -19.58 -7.80
CA SER A 206 18.79 -20.93 -8.27
C SER A 206 17.64 -21.93 -8.22
N ILE A 207 16.48 -21.55 -7.65
CA ILE A 207 15.29 -22.38 -7.61
C ILE A 207 14.41 -22.06 -8.82
N PRO A 208 14.28 -22.93 -9.84
CA PRO A 208 13.51 -22.67 -11.06
C PRO A 208 12.06 -22.25 -10.81
N ARG A 209 11.47 -22.76 -9.73
CA ARG A 209 10.13 -22.38 -9.28
C ARG A 209 10.04 -20.92 -8.88
N VAL A 210 11.06 -20.37 -8.21
CA VAL A 210 11.07 -18.96 -7.79
C VAL A 210 11.19 -18.05 -9.01
N ALA A 211 12.09 -18.35 -9.96
CA ALA A 211 12.23 -17.60 -11.20
C ALA A 211 10.90 -17.57 -11.99
N ARG A 212 10.27 -18.74 -12.16
CA ARG A 212 8.96 -18.84 -12.82
C ARG A 212 7.89 -18.01 -12.12
N ASN A 213 7.80 -18.08 -10.77
CA ASN A 213 6.81 -17.34 -10.02
C ASN A 213 7.01 -15.82 -10.17
N ARG A 214 8.26 -15.34 -10.22
CA ARG A 214 8.58 -13.93 -10.49
C ARG A 214 8.10 -13.46 -11.86
N MET A 215 8.34 -14.26 -12.89
CA MET A 215 7.88 -13.95 -14.26
C MET A 215 6.35 -13.90 -14.33
N VAL A 216 5.67 -14.89 -13.74
CA VAL A 216 4.20 -14.93 -13.69
C VAL A 216 3.65 -13.73 -12.92
N ALA A 217 4.22 -13.40 -11.76
CA ALA A 217 3.79 -12.24 -10.97
C ALA A 217 4.01 -10.92 -11.72
N GLY A 218 5.15 -10.76 -12.41
CA GLY A 218 5.43 -9.59 -13.24
C GLY A 218 4.44 -9.45 -14.40
N GLY A 219 4.17 -10.54 -15.10
CA GLY A 219 3.17 -10.57 -16.16
C GLY A 219 1.75 -10.25 -15.64
N ALA A 220 1.34 -10.87 -14.53
CA ALA A 220 0.04 -10.59 -13.92
C ALA A 220 -0.09 -9.13 -13.46
N PHE A 221 0.98 -8.56 -12.90
CA PHE A 221 1.00 -7.15 -12.51
C PHE A 221 0.83 -6.23 -13.73
N ALA A 222 1.62 -6.45 -14.79
CA ALA A 222 1.56 -5.65 -16.01
C ALA A 222 0.18 -5.73 -16.68
N ILE A 223 -0.39 -6.94 -16.80
CA ILE A 223 -1.73 -7.16 -17.36
C ILE A 223 -2.78 -6.45 -16.47
N GLY A 224 -2.69 -6.62 -15.14
CA GLY A 224 -3.62 -5.97 -14.21
C GLY A 224 -3.63 -4.44 -14.35
N ILE A 225 -2.47 -3.82 -14.42
CA ILE A 225 -2.35 -2.37 -14.64
C ILE A 225 -2.91 -1.96 -16.01
N ALA A 226 -2.59 -2.70 -17.08
CA ALA A 226 -3.13 -2.40 -18.42
C ALA A 226 -4.66 -2.49 -18.45
N VAL A 227 -5.23 -3.52 -17.81
CA VAL A 227 -6.69 -3.68 -17.67
C VAL A 227 -7.29 -2.52 -16.88
N LEU A 228 -6.71 -2.13 -15.75
CA LEU A 228 -7.20 -1.00 -14.96
C LEU A 228 -7.18 0.30 -15.76
N ILE A 229 -6.08 0.59 -16.47
CA ILE A 229 -5.98 1.78 -17.31
C ILE A 229 -7.04 1.77 -18.42
N SER A 230 -7.26 0.63 -19.08
CA SER A 230 -8.23 0.52 -20.18
C SER A 230 -9.70 0.65 -19.71
N HIS A 231 -9.98 0.38 -18.44
CA HIS A 231 -11.31 0.47 -17.84
C HIS A 231 -11.50 1.73 -16.98
N THR A 232 -10.50 2.62 -16.90
CA THR A 232 -10.75 3.93 -16.28
C THR A 232 -11.83 4.65 -17.10
N PRO A 233 -12.91 5.14 -16.45
CA PRO A 233 -13.98 5.82 -17.15
C PRO A 233 -13.44 6.99 -17.97
N ALA A 234 -13.98 7.23 -19.17
CA ALA A 234 -13.62 8.39 -19.97
C ALA A 234 -13.95 9.70 -19.23
N PRO A 235 -13.19 10.79 -19.43
CA PRO A 235 -13.50 12.07 -18.82
C PRO A 235 -14.93 12.47 -19.14
N ALA A 236 -15.68 12.89 -18.11
CA ALA A 236 -17.11 13.21 -18.24
C ALA A 236 -17.38 14.48 -19.08
N TYR A 237 -16.35 15.18 -19.50
CA TYR A 237 -16.44 16.44 -20.23
C TYR A 237 -15.52 16.41 -21.46
N ARG A 238 -16.11 16.16 -22.59
CA ARG A 238 -15.70 16.68 -23.89
C ARG A 238 -16.78 17.61 -24.42
#